data_98bd5ed62d3d8a2fdc65e366c8bfefc9
#
_entry.id   98bd5ed62d3d8a2fdc65e366c8bfefc9
#
_cell.length_a   1.000
_cell.length_b   1.000
_cell.length_c   1.000
_cell.angle_alpha   90.00
_cell.angle_beta   90.00
_cell.angle_gamma   90.00
#
_symmetry.space_group_name_H-M   'P 1'
#
loop_
_entity.id
_entity.type
_entity.pdbx_description
1 polymer ?
#
loop_
_entity_poly.entity_id
_entity_poly.type
_entity_poly.pdbx_seq_one_letter_code
_entity_poly.pdbx_strand_id
1 'polypeptide(L)'
;MTGGRVKRIEKYIGEDKNFYLSYGDGLSDVNINKLTKFHIKNKKIATLTAVKYKNPKGVLLIDKNSKVKTIKEKPIEYINGGFFVLSKKIFKYLTDDKNIFEKNCLPKLSKIKQLQAFKHKGFWACMDTLRAVSYTHLRAHETNS
;
A
#
# COMPACT_ATOMS: atom_id res chain seq x y z
N MET A 1 8.34 12.48 -9.27
CA MET A 1 8.30 11.46 -8.21
C MET A 1 6.85 11.07 -7.92
N THR A 2 6.57 9.96 -7.21
CA THR A 2 5.20 9.44 -6.98
C THR A 2 4.30 10.45 -6.26
N GLY A 3 4.78 11.08 -5.19
CA GLY A 3 4.02 12.11 -4.47
C GLY A 3 3.71 13.36 -5.30
N GLY A 4 4.65 13.79 -6.14
CA GLY A 4 4.41 14.90 -7.07
C GLY A 4 3.31 14.60 -8.09
N ARG A 5 3.25 13.35 -8.60
CA ARG A 5 2.14 12.94 -9.48
C ARG A 5 0.81 13.02 -8.77
N VAL A 6 0.73 12.53 -7.52
CA VAL A 6 -0.48 12.65 -6.70
C VAL A 6 -0.82 14.12 -6.43
N LYS A 7 0.15 15.00 -6.18
CA LYS A 7 -0.11 16.44 -6.00
C LYS A 7 -0.77 17.07 -7.23
N ARG A 8 -0.33 16.72 -8.43
CA ARG A 8 -0.84 17.31 -9.68
C ARG A 8 -2.31 17.00 -9.96
N ILE A 9 -2.87 15.91 -9.42
CA ILE A 9 -4.30 15.58 -9.58
C ILE A 9 -5.21 16.35 -8.65
N GLU A 10 -4.70 17.14 -7.70
CA GLU A 10 -5.50 17.90 -6.74
C GLU A 10 -6.61 18.72 -7.42
N LYS A 11 -6.29 19.37 -8.53
CA LYS A 11 -7.23 20.19 -9.31
C LYS A 11 -8.37 19.39 -9.96
N TYR A 12 -8.20 18.07 -10.11
CA TYR A 12 -9.21 17.20 -10.72
C TYR A 12 -10.10 16.49 -9.70
N ILE A 13 -9.77 16.54 -8.40
CA ILE A 13 -10.57 15.88 -7.35
C ILE A 13 -11.89 16.63 -7.09
N GLY A 14 -12.02 17.89 -7.52
CA GLY A 14 -13.27 18.66 -7.38
C GLY A 14 -13.70 18.81 -5.92
N GLU A 15 -14.99 18.62 -5.67
CA GLU A 15 -15.62 18.76 -4.35
C GLU A 15 -15.55 17.50 -3.49
N ASP A 16 -15.02 16.39 -4.01
CA ASP A 16 -14.92 15.14 -3.28
C ASP A 16 -14.01 15.27 -2.04
N LYS A 17 -14.51 14.76 -0.91
CA LYS A 17 -13.74 14.77 0.35
C LYS A 17 -12.66 13.70 0.37
N ASN A 18 -12.88 12.58 -0.32
CA ASN A 18 -12.00 11.43 -0.39
C ASN A 18 -11.86 10.96 -1.84
N PHE A 19 -10.75 10.33 -2.15
CA PHE A 19 -10.49 9.72 -3.45
C PHE A 19 -9.70 8.43 -3.30
N TYR A 20 -9.70 7.61 -4.35
CA TYR A 20 -8.95 6.36 -4.40
C TYR A 20 -7.63 6.55 -5.13
N LEU A 21 -6.62 5.84 -4.66
CA LEU A 21 -5.33 5.73 -5.34
C LEU A 21 -4.94 4.26 -5.38
N SER A 22 -4.51 3.78 -6.54
CA SER A 22 -3.92 2.44 -6.67
C SER A 22 -2.60 2.49 -7.42
N TYR A 23 -1.73 1.50 -7.14
CA TYR A 23 -0.57 1.25 -7.97
C TYR A 23 -0.99 0.46 -9.21
N GLY A 24 -0.33 0.73 -10.36
CA GLY A 24 -0.71 0.15 -11.64
C GLY A 24 -0.33 -1.33 -11.83
N ASP A 25 0.48 -1.87 -10.93
CA ASP A 25 1.02 -3.24 -10.95
C ASP A 25 0.40 -4.16 -9.90
N GLY A 26 -0.53 -3.67 -9.09
CA GLY A 26 -1.23 -4.45 -8.07
C GLY A 26 -2.55 -5.01 -8.57
N LEU A 27 -2.77 -6.32 -8.34
CA LEU A 27 -4.04 -7.00 -8.58
C LEU A 27 -4.58 -7.58 -7.28
N SER A 28 -5.87 -7.35 -6.96
CA SER A 28 -6.45 -7.80 -5.70
C SER A 28 -7.98 -7.92 -5.79
N ASP A 29 -8.54 -8.80 -4.97
CA ASP A 29 -9.98 -8.89 -4.71
C ASP A 29 -10.43 -8.03 -3.50
N VAL A 30 -9.66 -6.99 -3.17
CA VAL A 30 -9.99 -6.09 -2.07
C VAL A 30 -11.37 -5.48 -2.24
N ASN A 31 -12.21 -5.62 -1.21
CA ASN A 31 -13.54 -5.03 -1.22
C ASN A 31 -13.46 -3.52 -0.97
N ILE A 32 -13.58 -2.74 -2.04
CA ILE A 32 -13.47 -1.27 -2.02
C ILE A 32 -14.52 -0.66 -1.09
N ASN A 33 -15.75 -1.19 -1.06
CA ASN A 33 -16.79 -0.68 -0.16
C ASN A 33 -16.43 -0.87 1.32
N LYS A 34 -15.85 -2.02 1.69
CA LYS A 34 -15.37 -2.25 3.06
C LYS A 34 -14.20 -1.35 3.40
N LEU A 35 -13.26 -1.17 2.49
CA LEU A 35 -12.12 -0.27 2.63
C LEU A 35 -12.59 1.18 2.85
N THR A 36 -13.56 1.64 2.06
CA THR A 36 -14.16 2.98 2.16
C THR A 36 -14.87 3.18 3.49
N LYS A 37 -15.72 2.23 3.89
CA LYS A 37 -16.42 2.29 5.19
C LYS A 37 -15.41 2.36 6.35
N PHE A 38 -14.34 1.58 6.27
CA PHE A 38 -13.27 1.59 7.27
C PHE A 38 -12.57 2.95 7.33
N HIS A 39 -12.24 3.56 6.18
CA HIS A 39 -11.65 4.89 6.12
C HIS A 39 -12.54 5.96 6.74
N ILE A 40 -13.82 5.99 6.35
CA ILE A 40 -14.79 6.98 6.85
C ILE A 40 -15.00 6.83 8.37
N LYS A 41 -15.14 5.59 8.87
CA LYS A 41 -15.31 5.30 10.29
C LYS A 41 -14.14 5.83 11.13
N ASN A 42 -12.92 5.67 10.65
CA ASN A 42 -11.72 6.00 11.41
C ASN A 42 -11.25 7.45 11.23
N LYS A 43 -11.82 8.19 10.28
CA LYS A 43 -11.58 9.64 10.07
C LYS A 43 -10.11 10.02 9.94
N LYS A 44 -9.29 9.18 9.29
CA LYS A 44 -7.87 9.44 9.05
C LYS A 44 -7.65 10.10 7.69
N ILE A 45 -6.47 10.70 7.49
CA ILE A 45 -6.11 11.33 6.21
C ILE A 45 -5.84 10.26 5.14
N ALA A 46 -5.22 9.15 5.52
CA ALA A 46 -4.92 8.05 4.61
C ALA A 46 -5.24 6.70 5.23
N THR A 47 -5.82 5.82 4.42
CA THR A 47 -5.97 4.39 4.70
C THR A 47 -5.33 3.63 3.56
N LEU A 48 -4.36 2.77 3.86
CA LEU A 48 -3.76 1.84 2.92
C LEU A 48 -4.26 0.42 3.15
N THR A 49 -4.28 -0.38 2.09
CA THR A 49 -4.51 -1.82 2.21
C THR A 49 -3.20 -2.50 2.60
N ALA A 50 -3.24 -3.22 3.72
CA ALA A 50 -2.11 -4.01 4.21
C ALA A 50 -2.35 -5.49 3.89
N VAL A 51 -1.41 -6.12 3.20
CA VAL A 51 -1.47 -7.53 2.81
C VAL A 51 -0.37 -8.32 3.49
N LYS A 52 -0.67 -9.59 3.83
CA LYS A 52 0.35 -10.50 4.36
C LYS A 52 1.28 -10.93 3.23
N TYR A 53 2.56 -10.73 3.43
CA TYR A 53 3.61 -11.19 2.54
C TYR A 53 4.54 -12.14 3.28
N LYS A 54 4.72 -13.33 2.72
CA LYS A 54 5.69 -14.30 3.23
C LYS A 54 7.01 -14.05 2.51
N ASN A 55 8.00 -13.56 3.25
CA ASN A 55 9.33 -13.38 2.68
C ASN A 55 9.86 -14.75 2.21
N PRO A 56 10.28 -14.90 0.94
CA PRO A 56 10.79 -16.18 0.44
C PRO A 56 12.13 -16.59 1.05
N LYS A 57 12.82 -15.64 1.70
CA LYS A 57 14.15 -15.83 2.30
C LYS A 57 14.10 -15.61 3.80
N GLY A 58 15.06 -16.22 4.51
CA GLY A 58 15.31 -15.90 5.90
C GLY A 58 15.82 -14.46 6.07
N VAL A 59 15.46 -13.83 7.18
CA VAL A 59 15.90 -12.48 7.55
C VAL A 59 16.83 -12.58 8.75
N LEU A 60 17.99 -11.93 8.65
CA LEU A 60 18.98 -11.86 9.72
C LEU A 60 18.95 -10.47 10.36
N LEU A 61 18.94 -10.43 11.68
CA LEU A 61 19.23 -9.21 12.42
C LEU A 61 20.70 -9.27 12.88
N ILE A 62 21.53 -8.39 12.33
CA ILE A 62 22.97 -8.36 12.59
C ILE A 62 23.29 -7.07 13.36
N ASP A 63 24.14 -7.17 14.39
CA ASP A 63 24.63 -5.99 15.11
C ASP A 63 25.85 -5.34 14.43
N LYS A 64 26.28 -4.19 14.98
CA LYS A 64 27.44 -3.44 14.46
C LYS A 64 28.77 -4.19 14.49
N ASN A 65 28.85 -5.28 15.22
CA ASN A 65 30.03 -6.13 15.34
C ASN A 65 29.91 -7.41 14.49
N SER A 66 29.00 -7.44 13.51
CA SER A 66 28.73 -8.57 12.62
C SER A 66 28.19 -9.82 13.32
N LYS A 67 27.70 -9.71 14.56
CA LYS A 67 27.06 -10.83 15.26
C LYS A 67 25.59 -10.94 14.90
N VAL A 68 25.15 -12.14 14.53
CA VAL A 68 23.74 -12.43 14.23
C VAL A 68 22.98 -12.48 15.55
N LYS A 69 22.06 -11.53 15.76
CA LYS A 69 21.17 -11.46 16.93
C LYS A 69 19.96 -12.37 16.78
N THR A 70 19.42 -12.47 15.58
CA THR A 70 18.20 -13.23 15.33
C THR A 70 18.17 -13.72 13.89
N ILE A 71 17.66 -14.92 13.69
CA ILE A 71 17.31 -15.48 12.38
C ILE A 71 15.80 -15.72 12.38
N LYS A 72 15.11 -15.19 11.38
CA LYS A 72 13.69 -15.45 11.14
C LYS A 72 13.53 -16.11 9.79
N GLU A 73 13.21 -17.41 9.77
CA GLU A 73 12.99 -18.15 8.54
C GLU A 73 11.63 -17.77 7.94
N LYS A 74 11.66 -17.29 6.69
CA LYS A 74 10.45 -16.92 5.90
C LYS A 74 9.40 -16.14 6.69
N PRO A 75 9.75 -15.02 7.34
CA PRO A 75 8.81 -14.29 8.19
C PRO A 75 7.62 -13.78 7.38
N ILE A 76 6.46 -13.79 8.03
CA ILE A 76 5.25 -13.18 7.48
C ILE A 76 5.19 -11.74 7.99
N GLU A 77 5.15 -10.80 7.05
CA GLU A 77 5.07 -9.38 7.34
C GLU A 77 3.84 -8.76 6.66
N TYR A 78 3.42 -7.59 7.12
CA TYR A 78 2.46 -6.79 6.38
C TYR A 78 3.21 -5.83 5.48
N ILE A 79 2.84 -5.83 4.20
CA ILE A 79 3.35 -4.88 3.21
C ILE A 79 2.22 -3.98 2.70
N ASN A 80 2.58 -2.88 2.08
CA ASN A 80 1.65 -1.99 1.40
C ASN A 80 1.10 -2.68 0.15
N GLY A 81 -0.19 -2.95 0.12
CA GLY A 81 -0.89 -3.62 -0.99
C GLY A 81 -1.21 -2.70 -2.16
N GLY A 82 -0.87 -1.41 -2.10
CA GLY A 82 -1.01 -0.48 -3.23
C GLY A 82 -2.41 0.06 -3.49
N PHE A 83 -3.38 -0.22 -2.62
CA PHE A 83 -4.73 0.33 -2.71
C PHE A 83 -5.01 1.25 -1.53
N PHE A 84 -5.46 2.48 -1.81
CA PHE A 84 -5.64 3.52 -0.81
C PHE A 84 -7.00 4.18 -0.91
N VAL A 85 -7.49 4.65 0.23
CA VAL A 85 -8.49 5.73 0.32
C VAL A 85 -7.81 6.91 1.00
N LEU A 86 -7.84 8.06 0.34
CA LEU A 86 -7.14 9.26 0.75
C LEU A 86 -8.15 10.40 0.93
N SER A 87 -8.07 11.10 2.05
CA SER A 87 -8.76 12.36 2.23
C SER A 87 -8.08 13.46 1.42
N LYS A 88 -8.85 14.39 0.85
CA LYS A 88 -8.33 15.59 0.16
C LYS A 88 -7.31 16.37 1.02
N LYS A 89 -7.37 16.24 2.35
CA LYS A 89 -6.39 16.84 3.27
C LYS A 89 -4.96 16.37 3.03
N ILE A 90 -4.74 15.25 2.31
CA ILE A 90 -3.41 14.71 2.01
C ILE A 90 -2.56 15.69 1.21
N PHE A 91 -3.17 16.53 0.37
CA PHE A 91 -2.46 17.50 -0.47
C PHE A 91 -1.64 18.52 0.33
N LYS A 92 -1.96 18.75 1.61
CA LYS A 92 -1.15 19.56 2.53
C LYS A 92 0.20 18.93 2.88
N TYR A 93 0.36 17.63 2.66
CA TYR A 93 1.56 16.85 2.97
C TYR A 93 2.38 16.48 1.70
N LEU A 94 1.90 16.89 0.55
CA LEU A 94 2.54 16.72 -0.76
C LEU A 94 3.06 18.09 -1.22
N THR A 95 4.30 18.42 -0.87
CA THR A 95 4.83 19.78 -0.98
C THR A 95 5.34 20.14 -2.37
N ASP A 96 5.94 19.18 -3.08
CA ASP A 96 6.59 19.43 -4.37
C ASP A 96 6.64 18.19 -5.29
N ASP A 97 7.14 18.40 -6.52
CA ASP A 97 7.29 17.34 -7.51
C ASP A 97 8.36 16.29 -7.14
N LYS A 98 9.30 16.61 -6.25
CA LYS A 98 10.34 15.70 -5.76
C LYS A 98 9.84 14.81 -4.62
N ASN A 99 8.63 15.04 -4.12
CA ASN A 99 8.02 14.25 -3.06
C ASN A 99 7.83 12.79 -3.52
N ILE A 100 8.35 11.85 -2.73
CA ILE A 100 8.12 10.42 -2.90
C ILE A 100 7.05 10.03 -1.89
N PHE A 101 5.89 9.60 -2.37
CA PHE A 101 4.71 9.31 -1.56
C PHE A 101 5.02 8.39 -0.37
N GLU A 102 5.73 7.29 -0.65
CA GLU A 102 6.08 6.26 0.30
C GLU A 102 7.17 6.68 1.29
N LYS A 103 8.10 7.54 0.87
CA LYS A 103 9.26 7.96 1.69
C LYS A 103 9.01 9.26 2.47
N ASN A 104 8.20 10.15 1.93
CA ASN A 104 8.00 11.47 2.50
C ASN A 104 6.61 11.64 3.13
N CYS A 105 5.54 11.32 2.39
CA CYS A 105 4.17 11.56 2.84
C CYS A 105 3.69 10.51 3.85
N LEU A 106 3.72 9.22 3.50
CA LEU A 106 3.19 8.16 4.37
C LEU A 106 3.89 8.08 5.73
N PRO A 107 5.25 8.15 5.84
CA PRO A 107 5.91 8.16 7.15
C PRO A 107 5.54 9.38 7.99
N LYS A 108 5.35 10.55 7.37
CA LYS A 108 4.90 11.76 8.06
C LYS A 108 3.49 11.59 8.63
N LEU A 109 2.56 11.05 7.83
CA LEU A 109 1.20 10.74 8.30
C LEU A 109 1.20 9.67 9.39
N SER A 110 2.09 8.69 9.34
CA SER A 110 2.25 7.68 10.39
C SER A 110 2.67 8.33 11.72
N LYS A 111 3.69 9.19 11.70
CA LYS A 111 4.16 9.92 12.89
C LYS A 111 3.06 10.70 13.59
N ILE A 112 2.19 11.36 12.82
CA ILE A 112 1.06 12.15 13.37
C ILE A 112 -0.23 11.33 13.54
N LYS A 113 -0.15 9.99 13.47
CA LYS A 113 -1.27 9.04 13.65
C LYS A 113 -2.44 9.29 12.69
N GLN A 114 -2.14 9.75 11.47
CA GLN A 114 -3.11 10.00 10.40
C GLN A 114 -3.05 8.99 9.25
N LEU A 115 -2.23 7.94 9.37
CA LEU A 115 -2.17 6.79 8.49
C LEU A 115 -2.75 5.56 9.18
N GLN A 116 -3.57 4.79 8.45
CA GLN A 116 -4.20 3.59 8.95
C GLN A 116 -4.10 2.45 7.95
N ALA A 117 -4.07 1.21 8.44
CA ALA A 117 -3.97 0.00 7.64
C ALA A 117 -5.29 -0.79 7.68
N PHE A 118 -5.89 -1.02 6.51
CA PHE A 118 -6.97 -1.97 6.31
C PHE A 118 -6.35 -3.34 5.96
N LYS A 119 -6.46 -4.30 6.89
CA LYS A 119 -5.89 -5.63 6.71
C LYS A 119 -6.73 -6.45 5.72
N HIS A 120 -6.19 -6.71 4.55
CA HIS A 120 -6.79 -7.57 3.54
C HIS A 120 -6.30 -9.01 3.69
N LYS A 121 -7.24 -9.96 3.63
CA LYS A 121 -6.96 -11.40 3.80
C LYS A 121 -7.19 -12.21 2.52
N GLY A 122 -7.74 -11.59 1.47
CA GLY A 122 -8.05 -12.21 0.19
C GLY A 122 -6.86 -12.27 -0.75
N PHE A 123 -7.16 -12.40 -2.03
CA PHE A 123 -6.14 -12.45 -3.07
C PHE A 123 -5.45 -11.10 -3.25
N TRP A 124 -4.13 -11.13 -3.37
CA TRP A 124 -3.29 -10.01 -3.76
C TRP A 124 -2.06 -10.51 -4.48
N ALA A 125 -1.70 -9.87 -5.58
CA ALA A 125 -0.47 -10.11 -6.33
C ALA A 125 0.08 -8.80 -6.88
N CYS A 126 1.41 -8.70 -6.98
CA CYS A 126 2.10 -7.65 -7.71
C CYS A 126 2.61 -8.22 -9.02
N MET A 127 2.31 -7.56 -10.12
CA MET A 127 2.70 -7.99 -11.49
C MET A 127 4.07 -7.40 -11.87
N ASP A 128 5.02 -7.43 -10.96
CA ASP A 128 6.37 -6.89 -11.13
C ASP A 128 7.37 -7.87 -11.78
N THR A 129 6.97 -9.13 -11.94
CA THR A 129 7.78 -10.18 -12.57
C THR A 129 6.96 -11.00 -13.57
N LEU A 130 7.62 -11.58 -14.59
CA LEU A 130 6.97 -12.48 -15.56
C LEU A 130 6.29 -13.68 -14.88
N ARG A 131 6.89 -14.20 -13.82
CA ARG A 131 6.30 -15.29 -13.02
C ARG A 131 5.01 -14.86 -12.33
N ALA A 132 4.96 -13.65 -11.78
CA ALA A 132 3.76 -13.11 -11.15
C ALA A 132 2.65 -12.89 -12.19
N VAL A 133 2.98 -12.39 -13.37
CA VAL A 133 2.02 -12.23 -14.49
C VAL A 133 1.44 -13.57 -14.91
N SER A 134 2.27 -14.60 -15.09
CA SER A 134 1.81 -15.95 -15.46
C SER A 134 0.88 -16.55 -14.40
N TYR A 135 1.19 -16.34 -13.11
CA TYR A 135 0.35 -16.84 -12.01
C TYR A 135 -1.03 -16.16 -11.98
N THR A 136 -1.09 -14.85 -12.20
CA THR A 136 -2.36 -14.13 -12.26
C THR A 136 -3.21 -14.54 -13.47
N HIS A 137 -2.58 -14.84 -14.59
CA HIS A 137 -3.26 -15.34 -15.80
C HIS A 137 -3.92 -16.70 -15.56
N LEU A 138 -3.18 -17.65 -14.98
CA LEU A 138 -3.71 -18.97 -14.63
C LEU A 138 -4.92 -18.89 -13.71
N ARG A 139 -4.85 -18.05 -12.68
CA ARG A 139 -5.94 -17.89 -11.72
C ARG A 139 -7.19 -17.21 -12.31
N ALA A 140 -7.02 -16.31 -13.28
CA ALA A 140 -8.15 -15.73 -14.01
C ALA A 140 -8.93 -16.78 -14.83
N HIS A 141 -8.27 -17.83 -15.30
CA HIS A 141 -8.92 -18.95 -16.00
C HIS A 141 -9.65 -19.90 -15.03
N GLU A 142 -9.13 -20.11 -13.82
CA GLU A 142 -9.79 -20.97 -12.81
C GLU A 142 -11.10 -20.37 -12.27
N THR A 143 -11.27 -19.07 -12.28
CA THR A 143 -12.50 -18.38 -11.80
C THR A 143 -13.59 -18.30 -12.86
N ASN A 144 -13.31 -18.63 -14.12
CA ASN A 144 -14.27 -18.61 -15.24
C ASN A 144 -14.76 -20.00 -15.65
N SER A 145 -14.40 -21.04 -14.92
CA SER A 145 -14.88 -22.43 -15.05
C SER A 145 -15.72 -22.78 -13.83
#